data_3d8c89acae73ca284dce8cb49618007c
#
_entry.id   3d8c89acae73ca284dce8cb49618007c
#
_cell.length_a   1.000
_cell.length_b   1.000
_cell.length_c   1.000
_cell.angle_alpha   90.00
_cell.angle_beta   90.00
_cell.angle_gamma   90.00
#
_symmetry.space_group_name_H-M   'P 1'
#
loop_
_entity.id
_entity.type
_entity.pdbx_description
1 polymer ?
#
loop_
_entity_poly.entity_id
_entity_poly.type
_entity_poly.pdbx_seq_one_letter_code
_entity_poly.pdbx_strand_id
1 'polypeptide(L)'
;MNVLNVFIVTLLLPFQVMAWEDDKVLSFISRVNPIIQAQHNVTKAYAKPDSVTWALQNTSLSGRLGFGGTDFRDTPYTAYGGLQISIPLSSIKEDREQALKLVAEAKEIDDMSTKVIMDMAQLRTMEAEIAASEVRRKFLKEKAAWLKKRIDEGYSSEMDQLWTIGSNLNTEDALIAKVDVLAKTQRYKLAKYAGTEWKTLLAYLEGKDKTLGGFDG
;
A
#
# COMPACT_ATOMS: atom_id res chain seq x y z
N MET A 1 5.22 -33.70 41.04
CA MET A 1 6.04 -32.75 40.26
C MET A 1 5.68 -32.90 38.79
N ASN A 2 4.73 -32.11 38.29
CA ASN A 2 4.29 -32.19 36.90
C ASN A 2 4.81 -30.97 36.21
N VAL A 3 5.76 -31.19 35.29
CA VAL A 3 6.35 -30.19 34.45
C VAL A 3 5.34 -29.83 33.35
N LEU A 4 4.74 -28.65 33.45
CA LEU A 4 3.86 -28.09 32.44
C LEU A 4 4.72 -27.59 31.27
N ASN A 5 4.89 -28.43 30.27
CA ASN A 5 5.49 -28.02 29.01
C ASN A 5 4.53 -27.09 28.26
N VAL A 6 4.74 -25.78 28.39
CA VAL A 6 4.10 -24.76 27.56
C VAL A 6 4.78 -24.80 26.21
N PHE A 7 4.18 -25.50 25.26
CA PHE A 7 4.53 -25.41 23.85
C PHE A 7 4.03 -24.06 23.32
N ILE A 8 4.91 -23.06 23.30
CA ILE A 8 4.70 -21.84 22.49
C ILE A 8 4.94 -22.24 21.05
N VAL A 9 3.92 -22.69 20.38
CA VAL A 9 3.92 -22.81 18.92
C VAL A 9 3.82 -21.39 18.36
N THR A 10 4.96 -20.80 18.08
CA THR A 10 5.04 -19.58 17.28
C THR A 10 4.61 -19.96 15.86
N LEU A 11 3.32 -19.83 15.60
CA LEU A 11 2.74 -20.02 14.28
C LEU A 11 3.15 -18.81 13.45
N LEU A 12 4.36 -18.86 12.91
CA LEU A 12 4.78 -18.03 11.79
C LEU A 12 3.98 -18.49 10.57
N LEU A 13 2.71 -18.07 10.50
CA LEU A 13 1.98 -18.17 9.25
C LEU A 13 2.71 -17.25 8.26
N PRO A 14 3.11 -17.75 7.10
CA PRO A 14 3.53 -16.87 6.04
C PRO A 14 2.31 -16.03 5.69
N PHE A 15 2.31 -14.78 6.11
CA PHE A 15 1.42 -13.78 5.56
C PHE A 15 1.74 -13.74 4.06
N GLN A 16 0.97 -14.43 3.27
CA GLN A 16 0.87 -14.11 1.86
C GLN A 16 0.12 -12.77 1.76
N VAL A 17 0.76 -11.72 2.23
CA VAL A 17 0.47 -10.39 1.75
C VAL A 17 0.66 -10.50 0.25
N MET A 18 -0.40 -10.32 -0.51
CA MET A 18 -0.31 -10.20 -1.97
C MET A 18 0.73 -9.11 -2.23
N ALA A 19 1.93 -9.57 -2.58
CA ALA A 19 3.08 -8.70 -2.72
C ALA A 19 3.04 -8.07 -4.11
N TRP A 20 2.10 -7.12 -4.29
CA TRP A 20 2.29 -6.15 -5.33
C TRP A 20 3.48 -5.27 -4.90
N GLU A 21 4.38 -5.02 -5.85
CA GLU A 21 5.60 -4.28 -5.58
C GLU A 21 5.32 -2.78 -5.73
N ASP A 22 5.62 -2.00 -4.69
CA ASP A 22 5.38 -0.56 -4.65
C ASP A 22 6.06 0.15 -5.82
N ASP A 23 7.30 -0.23 -6.12
CA ASP A 23 8.08 0.34 -7.20
C ASP A 23 7.46 0.09 -8.58
N LYS A 24 6.88 -1.08 -8.78
CA LYS A 24 6.18 -1.40 -10.04
C LYS A 24 4.92 -0.55 -10.21
N VAL A 25 4.16 -0.36 -9.14
CA VAL A 25 2.95 0.49 -9.16
C VAL A 25 3.34 1.95 -9.46
N LEU A 26 4.34 2.49 -8.76
CA LEU A 26 4.81 3.85 -8.97
C LEU A 26 5.35 4.07 -10.38
N SER A 27 6.20 3.17 -10.86
CA SER A 27 6.78 3.25 -12.21
C SER A 27 5.71 3.13 -13.30
N PHE A 28 4.71 2.27 -13.08
CA PHE A 28 3.58 2.15 -14.00
C PHE A 28 2.76 3.43 -14.04
N ILE A 29 2.35 3.97 -12.88
CA ILE A 29 1.55 5.20 -12.80
C ILE A 29 2.31 6.37 -13.41
N SER A 30 3.59 6.56 -13.08
CA SER A 30 4.38 7.67 -13.62
C SER A 30 4.47 7.65 -15.16
N ARG A 31 4.44 6.47 -15.75
CA ARG A 31 4.50 6.31 -17.21
C ARG A 31 3.15 6.50 -17.90
N VAL A 32 2.04 6.05 -17.31
CA VAL A 32 0.73 6.03 -17.98
C VAL A 32 -0.21 7.15 -17.51
N ASN A 33 0.14 7.88 -16.46
CA ASN A 33 -0.70 8.97 -15.94
C ASN A 33 -0.82 10.09 -16.96
N PRO A 34 -2.05 10.46 -17.37
CA PRO A 34 -2.25 11.46 -18.44
C PRO A 34 -1.78 12.86 -18.05
N ILE A 35 -1.78 13.21 -16.77
CA ILE A 35 -1.31 14.51 -16.28
C ILE A 35 0.21 14.58 -16.42
N ILE A 36 0.92 13.55 -15.96
CA ILE A 36 2.38 13.45 -16.07
C ILE A 36 2.79 13.45 -17.53
N GLN A 37 2.09 12.69 -18.39
CA GLN A 37 2.37 12.68 -19.83
C GLN A 37 2.11 14.03 -20.51
N ALA A 38 1.01 14.71 -20.14
CA ALA A 38 0.69 16.03 -20.67
C ALA A 38 1.78 17.05 -20.29
N GLN A 39 2.22 17.04 -19.02
CA GLN A 39 3.28 17.90 -18.52
C GLN A 39 4.60 17.63 -19.24
N HIS A 40 4.97 16.37 -19.39
CA HIS A 40 6.17 15.97 -20.13
C HIS A 40 6.13 16.43 -21.59
N ASN A 41 4.98 16.32 -22.24
CA ASN A 41 4.79 16.81 -23.63
C ASN A 41 4.91 18.33 -23.71
N VAL A 42 4.38 19.07 -22.74
CA VAL A 42 4.54 20.53 -22.66
C VAL A 42 6.01 20.88 -22.48
N THR A 43 6.70 20.23 -21.57
CA THR A 43 8.13 20.48 -21.33
C THR A 43 8.97 20.16 -22.56
N LYS A 44 8.67 19.05 -23.25
CA LYS A 44 9.33 18.70 -24.53
C LYS A 44 9.11 19.75 -25.64
N ALA A 45 7.89 20.28 -25.76
CA ALA A 45 7.56 21.26 -26.79
C ALA A 45 8.33 22.57 -26.62
N TYR A 46 8.75 22.90 -25.39
CA TYR A 46 9.54 24.09 -25.08
C TYR A 46 11.05 23.82 -25.01
N ALA A 47 11.45 22.55 -25.11
CA ALA A 47 12.86 22.18 -24.97
C ALA A 47 13.62 22.40 -26.26
N LYS A 48 14.69 23.20 -26.20
CA LYS A 48 15.76 23.12 -27.22
C LYS A 48 16.46 21.76 -27.05
N PRO A 49 16.71 21.04 -28.18
CA PRO A 49 17.17 19.63 -28.10
C PRO A 49 18.42 19.40 -27.23
N ASP A 50 19.35 20.37 -27.18
CA ASP A 50 20.64 20.19 -26.51
C ASP A 50 20.60 20.41 -24.99
N SER A 51 19.72 21.28 -24.50
CA SER A 51 19.66 21.62 -23.06
C SER A 51 18.86 20.61 -22.25
N VAL A 52 17.89 19.95 -22.86
CA VAL A 52 17.04 18.96 -22.19
C VAL A 52 17.77 17.65 -21.96
N THR A 53 18.51 17.18 -22.94
CA THR A 53 19.33 15.96 -22.80
C THR A 53 20.33 16.13 -21.66
N TRP A 54 20.90 17.32 -21.51
CA TRP A 54 21.81 17.62 -20.42
C TRP A 54 21.11 17.69 -19.07
N ALA A 55 19.94 18.32 -18.97
CA ALA A 55 19.17 18.43 -17.73
C ALA A 55 18.67 17.05 -17.25
N LEU A 56 18.17 16.21 -18.16
CA LEU A 56 17.73 14.85 -17.82
C LEU A 56 18.88 13.93 -17.42
N GLN A 57 20.04 14.07 -18.06
CA GLN A 57 21.25 13.29 -17.71
C GLN A 57 21.84 13.68 -16.34
N ASN A 58 21.60 14.91 -15.89
CA ASN A 58 22.12 15.42 -14.62
C ASN A 58 21.04 15.53 -13.51
N THR A 59 19.80 15.13 -13.80
CA THR A 59 18.73 15.09 -12.79
C THR A 59 18.78 13.76 -12.09
N SER A 60 19.07 13.76 -10.78
CA SER A 60 18.98 12.57 -9.96
C SER A 60 17.62 12.51 -9.24
N LEU A 61 16.90 11.43 -9.46
CA LEU A 61 15.67 11.11 -8.74
C LEU A 61 16.01 10.09 -7.66
N SER A 62 15.87 10.47 -6.39
CA SER A 62 16.03 9.55 -5.29
C SER A 62 14.74 9.49 -4.45
N GLY A 63 14.16 8.30 -4.34
CA GLY A 63 13.01 8.05 -3.46
C GLY A 63 13.47 7.44 -2.15
N ARG A 64 12.93 7.91 -1.04
CA ARG A 64 13.07 7.26 0.28
C ARG A 64 11.70 6.96 0.84
N LEU A 65 11.46 5.69 1.12
CA LEU A 65 10.31 5.23 1.87
C LEU A 65 10.76 4.89 3.29
N GLY A 66 10.10 5.42 4.30
CA GLY A 66 10.38 5.09 5.68
C GLY A 66 9.08 4.86 6.45
N PHE A 67 9.10 3.84 7.29
CA PHE A 67 8.06 3.62 8.29
C PHE A 67 8.67 3.93 9.64
N GLY A 68 8.12 4.94 10.34
CA GLY A 68 8.56 5.33 11.67
C GLY A 68 7.48 5.06 12.70
N GLY A 69 7.81 4.25 13.70
CA GLY A 69 7.03 4.08 14.91
C GLY A 69 7.99 3.68 16.01
N THR A 70 8.09 4.47 17.05
CA THR A 70 9.04 4.24 18.15
C THR A 70 8.44 3.48 19.32
N ASP A 71 7.12 3.22 19.35
CA ASP A 71 6.52 2.44 20.45
C ASP A 71 5.26 1.68 20.02
N PHE A 72 5.19 0.43 20.44
CA PHE A 72 4.15 -0.55 20.10
C PHE A 72 2.78 -0.29 20.76
N ARG A 73 2.57 0.82 21.47
CA ARG A 73 1.35 0.96 22.28
C ARG A 73 0.39 2.08 21.91
N ASP A 74 0.81 3.23 21.36
CA ASP A 74 -0.12 4.37 21.26
C ASP A 74 0.11 5.37 20.13
N THR A 75 0.95 5.10 19.13
CA THR A 75 1.12 6.04 18.02
C THR A 75 0.72 5.45 16.68
N PRO A 76 -0.06 6.18 15.86
CA PRO A 76 -0.38 5.74 14.52
C PRO A 76 0.91 5.61 13.71
N TYR A 77 1.05 4.51 12.97
CA TYR A 77 2.15 4.32 12.03
C TYR A 77 2.17 5.48 11.04
N THR A 78 3.24 6.25 11.08
CA THR A 78 3.46 7.31 10.10
C THR A 78 4.35 6.77 8.99
N ALA A 79 3.78 6.63 7.79
CA ALA A 79 4.54 6.40 6.59
C ALA A 79 4.98 7.75 6.04
N TYR A 80 6.26 7.92 5.78
CA TYR A 80 6.77 9.10 5.09
C TYR A 80 7.53 8.65 3.84
N GLY A 81 7.25 9.34 2.75
CA GLY A 81 7.98 9.19 1.50
C GLY A 81 8.44 10.55 1.03
N GLY A 82 9.64 10.63 0.53
CA GLY A 82 10.20 11.84 -0.07
C GLY A 82 10.88 11.50 -1.38
N LEU A 83 10.62 12.31 -2.39
CA LEU A 83 11.34 12.34 -3.65
C LEU A 83 12.24 13.58 -3.64
N GLN A 84 13.53 13.36 -3.76
CA GLN A 84 14.48 14.46 -3.93
C GLN A 84 14.90 14.55 -5.39
N ILE A 85 14.56 15.66 -6.01
CA ILE A 85 14.98 15.98 -7.36
C ILE A 85 16.07 17.05 -7.27
N SER A 86 17.26 16.72 -7.77
CA SER A 86 18.37 17.67 -7.87
C SER A 86 18.55 18.08 -9.31
N ILE A 87 18.24 19.35 -9.63
CA ILE A 87 18.46 19.96 -10.95
C ILE A 87 19.60 20.96 -10.81
N PRO A 88 20.72 20.80 -11.54
CA PRO A 88 21.79 21.78 -11.53
C PRO A 88 21.39 23.03 -12.34
N LEU A 89 21.13 24.13 -11.64
CA LEU A 89 20.69 25.40 -12.24
C LEU A 89 21.82 26.31 -12.73
N SER A 90 23.07 25.87 -12.69
CA SER A 90 24.23 26.75 -12.82
C SER A 90 24.57 27.25 -14.24
N SER A 91 23.88 26.77 -15.28
CA SER A 91 24.21 27.14 -16.68
C SER A 91 23.08 27.79 -17.48
N ILE A 92 21.93 28.09 -16.89
CA ILE A 92 20.73 28.47 -17.65
C ILE A 92 20.41 29.95 -17.44
N LYS A 93 21.25 30.86 -17.92
CA LYS A 93 20.90 32.29 -17.92
C LYS A 93 19.89 32.67 -19.01
N GLU A 94 19.80 31.92 -20.09
CA GLU A 94 18.96 32.26 -21.24
C GLU A 94 17.61 31.48 -21.30
N ASP A 95 17.44 30.39 -20.52
CA ASP A 95 16.23 29.55 -20.56
C ASP A 95 15.50 29.51 -19.21
N ARG A 96 15.36 30.64 -18.53
CA ARG A 96 14.68 30.74 -17.21
C ARG A 96 13.25 30.18 -17.22
N GLU A 97 12.51 30.42 -18.30
CA GLU A 97 11.14 29.90 -18.42
C GLU A 97 11.10 28.38 -18.55
N GLN A 98 12.06 27.81 -19.27
CA GLN A 98 12.17 26.35 -19.38
C GLN A 98 12.58 25.72 -18.07
N ALA A 99 13.52 26.31 -17.35
CA ALA A 99 13.90 25.86 -16.03
C ALA A 99 12.70 25.87 -15.04
N LEU A 100 11.87 26.92 -15.08
CA LEU A 100 10.65 27.02 -14.27
C LEU A 100 9.61 25.94 -14.62
N LYS A 101 9.47 25.60 -15.91
CA LYS A 101 8.58 24.52 -16.36
C LYS A 101 9.08 23.15 -15.90
N LEU A 102 10.38 22.88 -16.00
CA LEU A 102 11.00 21.65 -15.48
C LEU A 102 10.81 21.52 -13.97
N VAL A 103 10.97 22.61 -13.22
CA VAL A 103 10.72 22.62 -11.78
C VAL A 103 9.24 22.37 -11.47
N ALA A 104 8.32 22.95 -12.25
CA ALA A 104 6.90 22.72 -12.09
C ALA A 104 6.50 21.27 -12.38
N GLU A 105 7.04 20.69 -13.47
CA GLU A 105 6.86 19.28 -13.82
C GLU A 105 7.38 18.36 -12.71
N ALA A 106 8.59 18.62 -12.23
CA ALA A 106 9.22 17.86 -11.17
C ALA A 106 8.37 17.89 -9.90
N LYS A 107 7.85 19.06 -9.53
CA LYS A 107 6.98 19.22 -8.38
C LYS A 107 5.66 18.47 -8.55
N GLU A 108 5.05 18.51 -9.72
CA GLU A 108 3.78 17.80 -9.97
C GLU A 108 3.96 16.28 -9.93
N ILE A 109 5.09 15.77 -10.44
CA ILE A 109 5.47 14.37 -10.32
C ILE A 109 5.68 13.97 -8.84
N ASP A 110 6.37 14.82 -8.07
CA ASP A 110 6.61 14.58 -6.64
C ASP A 110 5.29 14.57 -5.84
N ASP A 111 4.43 15.58 -6.04
CA ASP A 111 3.12 15.68 -5.42
C ASP A 111 2.23 14.46 -5.76
N MET A 112 2.27 14.00 -7.02
CA MET A 112 1.53 12.82 -7.46
C MET A 112 2.09 11.56 -6.81
N SER A 113 3.40 11.38 -6.84
CA SER A 113 4.06 10.22 -6.25
C SER A 113 3.80 10.13 -4.75
N THR A 114 3.86 11.25 -4.04
CA THR A 114 3.52 11.32 -2.62
C THR A 114 2.09 10.88 -2.35
N LYS A 115 1.11 11.34 -3.14
CA LYS A 115 -0.28 10.91 -3.01
C LYS A 115 -0.45 9.42 -3.24
N VAL A 116 0.19 8.88 -4.29
CA VAL A 116 0.14 7.45 -4.60
C VAL A 116 0.76 6.62 -3.47
N ILE A 117 1.91 7.04 -2.92
CA ILE A 117 2.55 6.37 -1.79
C ILE A 117 1.64 6.35 -0.56
N MET A 118 1.01 7.48 -0.24
CA MET A 118 0.06 7.56 0.89
C MET A 118 -1.14 6.62 0.68
N ASP A 119 -1.69 6.60 -0.51
CA ASP A 119 -2.82 5.74 -0.86
C ASP A 119 -2.44 4.24 -0.85
N MET A 120 -1.22 3.89 -1.25
CA MET A 120 -0.68 2.53 -1.12
C MET A 120 -0.50 2.13 0.34
N ALA A 121 0.09 2.99 1.16
CA ALA A 121 0.26 2.74 2.60
C ALA A 121 -1.09 2.52 3.29
N GLN A 122 -2.10 3.31 2.93
CA GLN A 122 -3.46 3.15 3.44
C GLN A 122 -4.06 1.78 3.03
N LEU A 123 -3.90 1.37 1.77
CA LEU A 123 -4.36 0.06 1.31
C LEU A 123 -3.68 -1.07 2.08
N ARG A 124 -2.37 -1.02 2.27
CA ARG A 124 -1.62 -2.02 3.06
C ARG A 124 -2.09 -2.10 4.50
N THR A 125 -2.40 -0.96 5.11
CA THR A 125 -2.96 -0.93 6.47
C THR A 125 -4.30 -1.66 6.53
N MET A 126 -5.18 -1.44 5.56
CA MET A 126 -6.47 -2.13 5.49
C MET A 126 -6.30 -3.64 5.26
N GLU A 127 -5.40 -4.06 4.38
CA GLU A 127 -5.10 -5.48 4.12
C GLU A 127 -4.50 -6.16 5.35
N ALA A 128 -3.62 -5.47 6.08
CA ALA A 128 -3.06 -5.97 7.35
C ALA A 128 -4.14 -6.10 8.44
N GLU A 129 -5.10 -5.17 8.51
CA GLU A 129 -6.21 -5.23 9.44
C GLU A 129 -7.14 -6.41 9.14
N ILE A 130 -7.46 -6.65 7.87
CA ILE A 130 -8.23 -7.85 7.45
C ILE A 130 -7.51 -9.11 7.88
N ALA A 131 -6.22 -9.24 7.57
CA ALA A 131 -5.43 -10.41 7.92
C ALA A 131 -5.36 -10.63 9.43
N ALA A 132 -5.19 -9.58 10.23
CA ALA A 132 -5.20 -9.67 11.69
C ALA A 132 -6.57 -10.11 12.23
N SER A 133 -7.67 -9.59 11.66
CA SER A 133 -9.02 -9.99 12.02
C SER A 133 -9.32 -11.43 11.65
N GLU A 134 -8.84 -11.91 10.51
CA GLU A 134 -8.97 -13.32 10.11
C GLU A 134 -8.26 -14.27 11.09
N VAL A 135 -7.08 -13.90 11.58
CA VAL A 135 -6.36 -14.67 12.60
C VAL A 135 -7.15 -14.72 13.90
N ARG A 136 -7.68 -13.58 14.39
CA ARG A 136 -8.51 -13.53 15.60
C ARG A 136 -9.79 -14.35 15.42
N ARG A 137 -10.45 -14.24 14.28
CA ARG A 137 -11.63 -15.02 13.91
C ARG A 137 -11.35 -16.53 13.95
N LYS A 138 -10.23 -16.97 13.39
CA LYS A 138 -9.81 -18.38 13.42
C LYS A 138 -9.64 -18.86 14.87
N PHE A 139 -8.91 -18.11 15.68
CA PHE A 139 -8.73 -18.44 17.11
C PHE A 139 -10.05 -18.52 17.86
N LEU A 140 -10.97 -17.56 17.64
CA LEU A 140 -12.30 -17.57 18.28
C LEU A 140 -13.12 -18.78 17.86
N LYS A 141 -13.06 -19.21 16.59
CA LYS A 141 -13.74 -20.42 16.09
C LYS A 141 -13.20 -21.69 16.77
N GLU A 142 -11.89 -21.81 16.89
CA GLU A 142 -11.25 -22.94 17.57
C GLU A 142 -11.65 -22.99 19.06
N LYS A 143 -11.65 -21.83 19.73
CA LYS A 143 -12.08 -21.71 21.11
C LYS A 143 -13.56 -22.05 21.29
N ALA A 144 -14.42 -21.59 20.37
CA ALA A 144 -15.86 -21.93 20.39
C ALA A 144 -16.08 -23.44 20.25
N ALA A 145 -15.36 -24.09 19.33
CA ALA A 145 -15.46 -25.54 19.14
C ALA A 145 -15.02 -26.31 20.38
N TRP A 146 -13.93 -25.89 21.03
CA TRP A 146 -13.47 -26.48 22.28
C TRP A 146 -14.48 -26.32 23.42
N LEU A 147 -15.05 -25.13 23.63
CA LEU A 147 -16.09 -24.88 24.65
C LEU A 147 -17.34 -25.71 24.40
N LYS A 148 -17.79 -25.80 23.14
CA LYS A 148 -18.94 -26.62 22.78
C LYS A 148 -18.73 -28.06 23.19
N LYS A 149 -17.55 -28.65 22.91
CA LYS A 149 -17.22 -30.01 23.33
C LYS A 149 -17.30 -30.15 24.85
N ARG A 150 -16.79 -29.20 25.62
CA ARG A 150 -16.85 -29.23 27.08
C ARG A 150 -18.29 -29.15 27.62
N ILE A 151 -19.12 -28.32 27.03
CA ILE A 151 -20.54 -28.24 27.39
C ILE A 151 -21.23 -29.56 27.10
N ASP A 152 -20.94 -30.21 25.98
CA ASP A 152 -21.46 -31.52 25.62
C ASP A 152 -20.99 -32.62 26.64
N GLU A 153 -19.83 -32.43 27.26
CA GLU A 153 -19.28 -33.29 28.35
C GLU A 153 -19.89 -32.97 29.73
N GLY A 154 -20.82 -32.01 29.84
CA GLY A 154 -21.57 -31.68 31.05
C GLY A 154 -21.11 -30.41 31.80
N TYR A 155 -20.19 -29.64 31.28
CA TYR A 155 -19.72 -28.36 31.86
C TYR A 155 -20.62 -27.19 31.45
N SER A 156 -21.87 -27.18 31.89
CA SER A 156 -22.88 -26.17 31.49
C SER A 156 -22.55 -24.73 31.90
N SER A 157 -21.68 -24.54 32.91
CA SER A 157 -21.23 -23.22 33.37
C SER A 157 -20.42 -22.42 32.31
N GLU A 158 -20.03 -23.05 31.21
CA GLU A 158 -19.25 -22.40 30.13
C GLU A 158 -20.14 -21.81 29.02
N MET A 159 -21.47 -21.93 29.15
CA MET A 159 -22.42 -21.43 28.15
C MET A 159 -22.29 -19.91 27.91
N ASP A 160 -22.13 -19.12 28.97
CA ASP A 160 -21.96 -17.64 28.85
C ASP A 160 -20.69 -17.26 28.10
N GLN A 161 -19.62 -18.04 28.27
CA GLN A 161 -18.40 -17.83 27.51
C GLN A 161 -18.59 -18.13 26.02
N LEU A 162 -19.38 -19.18 25.71
CA LEU A 162 -19.68 -19.49 24.31
C LEU A 162 -20.50 -18.37 23.63
N TRP A 163 -21.49 -17.80 24.33
CA TRP A 163 -22.24 -16.64 23.85
C TRP A 163 -21.34 -15.41 23.61
N THR A 164 -20.43 -15.12 24.54
CA THR A 164 -19.45 -14.03 24.40
C THR A 164 -18.58 -14.23 23.18
N ILE A 165 -18.10 -15.44 22.93
CA ILE A 165 -17.29 -15.76 21.75
C ILE A 165 -18.12 -15.60 20.46
N GLY A 166 -19.39 -16.02 20.48
CA GLY A 166 -20.30 -15.80 19.36
C GLY A 166 -20.46 -14.32 19.00
N SER A 167 -20.64 -13.48 20.02
CA SER A 167 -20.68 -12.01 19.84
C SER A 167 -19.39 -11.46 19.25
N ASN A 168 -18.23 -11.90 19.78
CA ASN A 168 -16.93 -11.46 19.26
C ASN A 168 -16.69 -11.93 17.81
N LEU A 169 -17.13 -13.15 17.45
CA LEU A 169 -17.08 -13.62 16.06
C LEU A 169 -17.88 -12.73 15.12
N ASN A 170 -19.10 -12.37 15.51
CA ASN A 170 -19.92 -11.45 14.72
C ASN A 170 -19.25 -10.08 14.55
N THR A 171 -18.57 -9.60 15.58
CA THR A 171 -17.82 -8.33 15.55
C THR A 171 -16.65 -8.42 14.56
N GLU A 172 -15.87 -9.51 14.59
CA GLU A 172 -14.75 -9.69 13.64
C GLU A 172 -15.27 -9.86 12.21
N ASP A 173 -16.36 -10.61 11.99
CA ASP A 173 -16.97 -10.77 10.67
C ASP A 173 -17.46 -9.43 10.10
N ALA A 174 -18.08 -8.60 10.92
CA ALA A 174 -18.53 -7.25 10.53
C ALA A 174 -17.34 -6.32 10.22
N LEU A 175 -16.26 -6.41 11.01
CA LEU A 175 -15.04 -5.63 10.78
C LEU A 175 -14.38 -6.02 9.46
N ILE A 176 -14.20 -7.33 9.20
CA ILE A 176 -13.64 -7.83 7.94
C ILE A 176 -14.46 -7.32 6.75
N ALA A 177 -15.80 -7.46 6.81
CA ALA A 177 -16.67 -7.02 5.74
C ALA A 177 -16.56 -5.50 5.48
N LYS A 178 -16.51 -4.70 6.54
CA LYS A 178 -16.34 -3.24 6.45
C LYS A 178 -15.00 -2.86 5.81
N VAL A 179 -13.91 -3.44 6.31
CA VAL A 179 -12.56 -3.09 5.85
C VAL A 179 -12.31 -3.60 4.43
N ASP A 180 -12.89 -4.74 4.03
CA ASP A 180 -12.80 -5.25 2.65
C ASP A 180 -13.45 -4.28 1.64
N VAL A 181 -14.61 -3.70 1.98
CA VAL A 181 -15.24 -2.67 1.13
C VAL A 181 -14.36 -1.43 1.01
N LEU A 182 -13.74 -1.00 2.11
CA LEU A 182 -12.82 0.14 2.10
C LEU A 182 -11.56 -0.16 1.28
N ALA A 183 -10.98 -1.35 1.43
CA ALA A 183 -9.82 -1.79 0.65
C ALA A 183 -10.13 -1.87 -0.85
N LYS A 184 -11.29 -2.38 -1.24
CA LYS A 184 -11.76 -2.36 -2.63
C LYS A 184 -11.86 -0.92 -3.17
N THR A 185 -12.47 -0.02 -2.41
CA THR A 185 -12.58 1.39 -2.79
C THR A 185 -11.21 2.03 -2.96
N GLN A 186 -10.28 1.73 -2.06
CA GLN A 186 -8.91 2.24 -2.12
C GLN A 186 -8.14 1.69 -3.33
N ARG A 187 -8.33 0.40 -3.70
CA ARG A 187 -7.76 -0.16 -4.94
C ARG A 187 -8.30 0.56 -6.18
N TYR A 188 -9.59 0.86 -6.24
CA TYR A 188 -10.17 1.66 -7.32
C TYR A 188 -9.59 3.08 -7.37
N LYS A 189 -9.40 3.71 -6.22
CA LYS A 189 -8.78 5.04 -6.14
C LYS A 189 -7.36 5.02 -6.68
N LEU A 190 -6.55 4.05 -6.26
CA LEU A 190 -5.19 3.85 -6.77
C LEU A 190 -5.18 3.57 -8.28
N ALA A 191 -6.05 2.69 -8.75
CA ALA A 191 -6.14 2.35 -10.16
C ALA A 191 -6.41 3.58 -11.03
N LYS A 192 -7.22 4.52 -10.57
CA LYS A 192 -7.55 5.76 -11.32
C LYS A 192 -6.33 6.64 -11.62
N TYR A 193 -5.27 6.55 -10.83
CA TYR A 193 -4.03 7.26 -11.16
C TYR A 193 -3.40 6.78 -12.48
N ALA A 194 -3.70 5.57 -12.93
CA ALA A 194 -3.24 5.06 -14.22
C ALA A 194 -4.05 5.56 -15.44
N GLY A 195 -5.00 6.47 -15.25
CA GLY A 195 -5.77 7.07 -16.34
C GLY A 195 -6.51 6.01 -17.17
N THR A 196 -6.23 5.91 -18.47
CA THR A 196 -6.86 4.93 -19.38
C THR A 196 -6.54 3.49 -19.03
N GLU A 197 -5.38 3.24 -18.44
CA GLU A 197 -4.89 1.92 -18.06
C GLU A 197 -5.33 1.47 -16.64
N TRP A 198 -6.34 2.13 -16.07
CA TRP A 198 -6.80 1.86 -14.72
C TRP A 198 -7.23 0.39 -14.49
N LYS A 199 -7.77 -0.28 -15.52
CA LYS A 199 -8.21 -1.69 -15.41
C LYS A 199 -7.03 -2.63 -15.23
N THR A 200 -5.93 -2.38 -15.94
CA THR A 200 -4.68 -3.15 -15.83
C THR A 200 -4.10 -3.01 -14.43
N LEU A 201 -4.01 -1.79 -13.92
CA LEU A 201 -3.53 -1.56 -12.56
C LEU A 201 -4.45 -2.18 -11.50
N LEU A 202 -5.78 -2.08 -11.69
CA LEU A 202 -6.73 -2.70 -10.77
C LEU A 202 -6.56 -4.22 -10.71
N ALA A 203 -6.45 -4.88 -11.87
CA ALA A 203 -6.24 -6.32 -11.94
C ALA A 203 -4.94 -6.74 -11.22
N TYR A 204 -3.88 -5.96 -11.35
CA TYR A 204 -2.63 -6.16 -10.62
C TYR A 204 -2.80 -6.01 -9.10
N LEU A 205 -3.45 -4.94 -8.64
CA LEU A 205 -3.72 -4.68 -7.21
C LEU A 205 -4.67 -5.73 -6.58
N GLU A 206 -5.50 -6.37 -7.39
CA GLU A 206 -6.37 -7.47 -6.97
C GLU A 206 -5.67 -8.85 -7.05
N GLY A 207 -4.41 -8.90 -7.51
CA GLY A 207 -3.65 -10.14 -7.69
C GLY A 207 -4.17 -11.05 -8.81
N LYS A 208 -5.02 -10.53 -9.69
CA LYS A 208 -5.55 -11.24 -10.86
C LYS A 208 -4.55 -11.30 -12.00
N ASP A 209 -3.68 -10.31 -12.07
CA ASP A 209 -2.56 -10.24 -13.00
C ASP A 209 -1.26 -10.10 -12.21
N LYS A 210 -0.24 -10.83 -12.58
CA LYS A 210 1.09 -10.78 -11.94
C LYS A 210 2.03 -9.79 -12.64
N THR A 211 1.63 -9.31 -13.80
CA THR A 211 2.46 -8.43 -14.64
C THR A 211 1.70 -7.15 -14.94
N LEU A 212 2.33 -6.01 -14.71
CA LEU A 212 1.84 -4.72 -15.18
C LEU A 212 2.20 -4.54 -16.66
N GLY A 213 1.61 -5.40 -17.52
CA GLY A 213 1.74 -5.31 -18.99
C GLY A 213 3.18 -5.34 -19.47
N GLY A 214 3.72 -6.55 -19.82
CA GLY A 214 4.82 -6.77 -20.77
C GLY A 214 6.08 -5.89 -20.66
N PHE A 215 6.53 -5.53 -19.47
CA PHE A 215 7.66 -4.63 -19.27
C PHE A 215 8.77 -5.29 -18.44
N ASP A 216 9.19 -6.47 -18.91
CA ASP A 216 10.51 -7.01 -18.61
C ASP A 216 11.45 -6.40 -19.66
N GLY A 217 12.06 -5.28 -19.35
CA GLY A 217 13.03 -4.61 -20.21
C GLY A 217 14.06 -3.90 -19.37
#